data_e4221e5676124ed80c210f08102b19a9
#
_entry.id   e4221e5676124ed80c210f08102b19a9
#
_cell.length_a   1.000
_cell.length_b   1.000
_cell.length_c   1.000
_cell.angle_alpha   90.00
_cell.angle_beta   90.00
_cell.angle_gamma   90.00
#
_symmetry.space_group_name_H-M   'P 1'
#
loop_
_entity.id
_entity.type
_entity.pdbx_description
1 polymer ?
#
loop_
_entity_poly.entity_id
_entity_poly.type
_entity_poly.pdbx_seq_one_letter_code
_entity_poly.pdbx_strand_id
1 'polypeptide(L)'
;MIFRLAFGSLMARALTVGMTVLAIALSVALYLGVEKVRTGAKASFADTISGTDLIIGARSGSVQLLLYSVFRIGNATNNVTWESYQDIAGQQELEWIVPISLGDSHRQFRVMGTSTAFFQHYKYRQGRSLEFGNGVVMDDLFDTVIGADVAATLG
;
A
#
# COMPACT_ATOMS: atom_id res chain seq x y z
N MET A 1 32.24 20.36 -44.90
CA MET A 1 31.32 21.26 -45.58
C MET A 1 29.83 20.96 -45.21
N ILE A 2 29.41 19.69 -45.23
CA ILE A 2 28.04 19.22 -44.93
C ILE A 2 27.56 19.65 -43.52
N PHE A 3 28.36 19.52 -42.50
CA PHE A 3 28.01 19.90 -41.11
C PHE A 3 27.68 21.41 -40.96
N ARG A 4 28.40 22.31 -41.66
CA ARG A 4 28.15 23.74 -41.62
C ARG A 4 26.83 24.12 -42.32
N LEU A 5 26.47 23.42 -43.41
CA LEU A 5 25.23 23.61 -44.11
C LEU A 5 24.06 23.06 -43.28
N ALA A 6 24.23 21.89 -42.64
CA ALA A 6 23.20 21.32 -41.75
C ALA A 6 22.94 22.24 -40.54
N PHE A 7 23.98 22.76 -39.92
CA PHE A 7 23.86 23.70 -38.79
C PHE A 7 23.21 25.03 -39.18
N GLY A 8 23.55 25.56 -40.37
CA GLY A 8 22.90 26.75 -40.90
C GLY A 8 21.40 26.55 -41.18
N SER A 9 21.04 25.38 -41.71
CA SER A 9 19.63 25.01 -41.96
C SER A 9 18.85 24.84 -40.65
N LEU A 10 19.46 24.26 -39.60
CA LEU A 10 18.89 24.16 -38.27
C LEU A 10 18.62 25.52 -37.63
N MET A 11 19.58 26.46 -37.75
CA MET A 11 19.43 27.83 -37.25
C MET A 11 18.33 28.59 -37.97
N ALA A 12 18.17 28.42 -39.28
CA ALA A 12 17.11 29.06 -40.04
C ALA A 12 15.70 28.56 -39.64
N ARG A 13 15.61 27.39 -39.01
CA ARG A 13 14.34 26.80 -38.51
C ARG A 13 14.37 26.56 -37.01
N ALA A 14 15.08 27.36 -36.27
CA ALA A 14 15.35 27.17 -34.83
C ALA A 14 14.04 27.03 -34.01
N LEU A 15 13.01 27.78 -34.36
CA LEU A 15 11.72 27.70 -33.68
C LEU A 15 11.04 26.32 -33.87
N THR A 16 11.00 25.81 -35.11
CA THR A 16 10.42 24.49 -35.40
C THR A 16 11.21 23.37 -34.74
N VAL A 17 12.53 23.42 -34.81
CA VAL A 17 13.43 22.46 -34.16
C VAL A 17 13.27 22.52 -32.64
N GLY A 18 13.21 23.73 -32.06
CA GLY A 18 12.99 23.92 -30.64
C GLY A 18 11.66 23.34 -30.16
N MET A 19 10.58 23.59 -30.90
CA MET A 19 9.26 23.02 -30.59
C MET A 19 9.24 21.48 -30.68
N THR A 20 9.91 20.92 -31.68
CA THR A 20 10.03 19.46 -31.81
C THR A 20 10.81 18.85 -30.65
N VAL A 21 11.94 19.44 -30.29
CA VAL A 21 12.74 19.01 -29.13
C VAL A 21 11.94 19.12 -27.84
N LEU A 22 11.21 20.22 -27.64
CA LEU A 22 10.35 20.41 -26.48
C LEU A 22 9.24 19.33 -26.41
N ALA A 23 8.58 19.05 -27.53
CA ALA A 23 7.54 18.03 -27.59
C ALA A 23 8.08 16.63 -27.24
N ILE A 24 9.24 16.27 -27.78
CA ILE A 24 9.90 15.01 -27.45
C ILE A 24 10.31 14.98 -25.97
N ALA A 25 10.90 16.05 -25.46
CA ALA A 25 11.32 16.13 -24.07
C ALA A 25 10.13 16.00 -23.11
N LEU A 26 8.99 16.65 -23.39
CA LEU A 26 7.77 16.52 -22.61
C LEU A 26 7.20 15.09 -22.68
N SER A 27 7.21 14.46 -23.84
CA SER A 27 6.73 13.08 -24.01
C SER A 27 7.58 12.10 -23.20
N VAL A 28 8.90 12.23 -23.25
CA VAL A 28 9.83 11.41 -22.47
C VAL A 28 9.68 11.68 -20.97
N ALA A 29 9.56 12.95 -20.58
CA ALA A 29 9.35 13.30 -19.17
C ALA A 29 8.04 12.73 -18.61
N LEU A 30 6.96 12.80 -19.37
CA LEU A 30 5.67 12.19 -19.02
C LEU A 30 5.79 10.67 -18.91
N TYR A 31 6.42 10.01 -19.88
CA TYR A 31 6.61 8.56 -19.84
C TYR A 31 7.41 8.13 -18.60
N LEU A 32 8.55 8.77 -18.34
CA LEU A 32 9.37 8.48 -17.17
C LEU A 32 8.65 8.79 -15.85
N GLY A 33 7.86 9.87 -15.82
CA GLY A 33 7.03 10.24 -14.67
C GLY A 33 6.00 9.17 -14.35
N VAL A 34 5.25 8.71 -15.35
CA VAL A 34 4.26 7.64 -15.18
C VAL A 34 4.90 6.33 -14.74
N GLU A 35 6.04 5.96 -15.34
CA GLU A 35 6.75 4.73 -14.96
C GLU A 35 7.31 4.79 -13.53
N LYS A 36 7.79 5.95 -13.10
CA LYS A 36 8.25 6.16 -11.73
C LYS A 36 7.10 6.06 -10.72
N VAL A 37 5.95 6.62 -11.03
CA VAL A 37 4.74 6.50 -10.19
C VAL A 37 4.27 5.04 -10.16
N ARG A 38 4.21 4.36 -11.29
CA ARG A 38 3.80 2.96 -11.40
C ARG A 38 4.71 2.03 -10.59
N THR A 39 6.02 2.18 -10.72
CA THR A 39 7.02 1.37 -9.98
C THR A 39 6.98 1.70 -8.49
N GLY A 40 6.86 2.97 -8.12
CA GLY A 40 6.71 3.39 -6.73
C GLY A 40 5.44 2.84 -6.09
N ALA A 41 4.31 2.86 -6.80
CA ALA A 41 3.05 2.29 -6.31
C ALA A 41 3.16 0.77 -6.09
N LYS A 42 3.77 0.04 -7.04
CA LYS A 42 4.00 -1.40 -6.88
C LYS A 42 4.91 -1.73 -5.70
N ALA A 43 6.00 -0.98 -5.52
CA ALA A 43 6.90 -1.16 -4.40
C ALA A 43 6.22 -0.86 -3.06
N SER A 44 5.48 0.24 -2.95
CA SER A 44 4.71 0.57 -1.75
C SER A 44 3.66 -0.49 -1.42
N PHE A 45 3.02 -1.06 -2.44
CA PHE A 45 2.06 -2.14 -2.26
C PHE A 45 2.75 -3.41 -1.72
N ALA A 46 3.82 -3.86 -2.36
CA ALA A 46 4.59 -5.02 -1.92
C ALA A 46 5.20 -4.83 -0.52
N ASP A 47 5.62 -3.61 -0.20
CA ASP A 47 6.16 -3.26 1.12
C ASP A 47 5.09 -3.27 2.24
N THR A 48 3.82 -3.00 1.90
CA THR A 48 2.72 -2.93 2.88
C THR A 48 2.22 -4.32 3.29
N ILE A 49 2.30 -5.31 2.41
CA ILE A 49 1.83 -6.70 2.65
C ILE A 49 2.95 -7.73 2.47
N SER A 50 4.16 -7.35 2.82
CA SER A 50 5.33 -8.23 2.73
C SER A 50 5.11 -9.52 3.53
N GLY A 51 5.23 -10.67 2.87
CA GLY A 51 5.08 -11.98 3.49
C GLY A 51 3.63 -12.50 3.61
N THR A 52 2.67 -11.86 2.93
CA THR A 52 1.28 -12.34 2.87
C THR A 52 0.97 -12.84 1.46
N ASP A 53 0.65 -14.11 1.31
CA ASP A 53 0.38 -14.74 0.02
C ASP A 53 -1.07 -14.52 -0.44
N LEU A 54 -2.02 -14.47 0.48
CA LEU A 54 -3.44 -14.41 0.17
C LEU A 54 -4.20 -13.51 1.13
N ILE A 55 -5.12 -12.73 0.58
CA ILE A 55 -6.10 -11.94 1.33
C ILE A 55 -7.50 -12.48 1.02
N ILE A 56 -8.19 -12.92 2.05
CA ILE A 56 -9.56 -13.46 1.94
C ILE A 56 -10.53 -12.45 2.55
N GLY A 57 -11.60 -12.16 1.84
CA GLY A 57 -12.66 -11.29 2.31
C GLY A 57 -14.04 -11.72 1.80
N ALA A 58 -15.09 -11.13 2.33
CA ALA A 58 -16.43 -11.33 1.84
C ALA A 58 -16.56 -10.90 0.37
N ARG A 59 -17.55 -11.43 -0.34
CA ARG A 59 -17.78 -11.13 -1.76
C ARG A 59 -17.91 -9.62 -1.98
N SER A 60 -16.87 -9.05 -2.53
CA SER A 60 -16.75 -7.64 -2.94
C SER A 60 -15.85 -7.57 -4.17
N GLY A 61 -15.71 -6.40 -4.78
CA GLY A 61 -14.71 -6.23 -5.83
C GLY A 61 -13.28 -6.39 -5.31
N SER A 62 -12.39 -6.98 -6.11
CA SER A 62 -10.97 -7.18 -5.73
C SER A 62 -10.27 -5.87 -5.34
N VAL A 63 -10.58 -4.77 -6.02
CA VAL A 63 -10.04 -3.44 -5.69
C VAL A 63 -10.55 -2.97 -4.34
N GLN A 64 -11.83 -3.18 -4.04
CA GLN A 64 -12.43 -2.79 -2.76
C GLN A 64 -11.84 -3.60 -1.60
N LEU A 65 -11.64 -4.91 -1.80
CA LEU A 65 -10.98 -5.76 -0.83
C LEU A 65 -9.56 -5.28 -0.53
N LEU A 66 -8.79 -4.94 -1.54
CA LEU A 66 -7.44 -4.39 -1.38
C LEU A 66 -7.43 -3.03 -0.67
N LEU A 67 -8.30 -2.11 -1.07
CA LEU A 67 -8.41 -0.80 -0.42
C LEU A 67 -8.74 -0.93 1.07
N TYR A 68 -9.62 -1.85 1.41
CA TYR A 68 -10.02 -2.08 2.78
C TYR A 68 -8.96 -2.81 3.61
N SER A 69 -8.45 -3.94 3.13
CA SER A 69 -7.53 -4.80 3.89
C SER A 69 -6.12 -4.23 4.00
N VAL A 70 -5.61 -3.62 2.93
CA VAL A 70 -4.22 -3.12 2.85
C VAL A 70 -4.13 -1.65 3.23
N PHE A 71 -4.93 -0.81 2.58
CA PHE A 71 -4.88 0.64 2.79
C PHE A 71 -5.80 1.12 3.90
N ARG A 72 -6.70 0.26 4.40
CA ARG A 72 -7.67 0.58 5.46
C ARG A 72 -8.57 1.76 5.11
N ILE A 73 -8.87 1.90 3.80
CA ILE A 73 -9.70 2.96 3.24
C ILE A 73 -11.09 2.40 2.90
N GLY A 74 -12.13 3.14 3.24
CA GLY A 74 -13.53 2.76 2.99
C GLY A 74 -14.13 1.92 4.11
N ASN A 75 -15.35 1.44 3.89
CA ASN A 75 -16.07 0.56 4.81
C ASN A 75 -16.35 -0.77 4.12
N ALA A 76 -16.30 -1.86 4.88
CA ALA A 76 -16.70 -3.16 4.39
C ALA A 76 -18.22 -3.15 4.15
N THR A 77 -18.63 -3.55 2.95
CA THR A 77 -20.04 -3.74 2.63
C THR A 77 -20.56 -5.09 3.12
N ASN A 78 -19.68 -6.07 3.20
CA ASN A 78 -19.95 -7.42 3.70
C ASN A 78 -18.78 -7.88 4.57
N ASN A 79 -19.09 -8.70 5.58
CA ASN A 79 -18.09 -9.26 6.48
C ASN A 79 -17.96 -10.77 6.27
N VAL A 80 -16.80 -11.32 6.56
CA VAL A 80 -16.60 -12.77 6.73
C VAL A 80 -17.17 -13.14 8.10
N THR A 81 -17.97 -14.21 8.17
CA THR A 81 -18.48 -14.71 9.44
C THR A 81 -17.37 -15.39 10.24
N TRP A 82 -17.53 -15.45 11.57
CA TRP A 82 -16.59 -16.14 12.43
C TRP A 82 -16.49 -17.64 12.12
N GLU A 83 -17.61 -18.26 11.76
CA GLU A 83 -17.67 -19.66 11.31
C GLU A 83 -16.81 -19.86 10.04
N SER A 84 -16.98 -19.03 9.03
CA SER A 84 -16.15 -19.09 7.80
C SER A 84 -14.67 -18.87 8.10
N TYR A 85 -14.33 -17.99 9.05
CA TYR A 85 -12.95 -17.81 9.49
C TYR A 85 -12.39 -19.08 10.12
N GLN A 86 -13.15 -19.76 11.00
CA GLN A 86 -12.74 -21.01 11.65
C GLN A 86 -12.56 -22.14 10.64
N ASP A 87 -13.47 -22.27 9.67
CA ASP A 87 -13.36 -23.26 8.58
C ASP A 87 -12.10 -23.07 7.75
N ILE A 88 -11.74 -21.81 7.44
CA ILE A 88 -10.52 -21.50 6.71
C ILE A 88 -9.30 -21.77 7.60
N ALA A 89 -9.32 -21.35 8.86
CA ALA A 89 -8.22 -21.54 9.80
C ALA A 89 -7.91 -23.02 10.07
N GLY A 90 -8.89 -23.91 9.89
CA GLY A 90 -8.75 -25.35 10.03
C GLY A 90 -8.11 -26.07 8.82
N GLN A 91 -7.80 -25.36 7.72
CA GLN A 91 -7.19 -25.99 6.54
C GLN A 91 -5.72 -26.32 6.81
N GLN A 92 -5.31 -27.53 6.43
CA GLN A 92 -3.96 -28.02 6.69
C GLN A 92 -2.87 -27.34 5.84
N GLU A 93 -3.27 -26.75 4.75
CA GLU A 93 -2.40 -26.03 3.81
C GLU A 93 -2.03 -24.62 4.27
N LEU A 94 -2.68 -24.11 5.35
CA LEU A 94 -2.40 -22.80 5.89
C LEU A 94 -1.33 -22.87 6.98
N GLU A 95 -0.27 -22.12 6.81
CA GLU A 95 0.76 -21.94 7.83
C GLU A 95 0.27 -20.99 8.94
N TRP A 96 -0.38 -19.90 8.56
CA TRP A 96 -0.97 -18.94 9.50
C TRP A 96 -2.11 -18.14 8.86
N ILE A 97 -2.97 -17.65 9.70
CA ILE A 97 -4.05 -16.73 9.32
C ILE A 97 -4.22 -15.63 10.37
N VAL A 98 -4.43 -14.40 9.93
CA VAL A 98 -4.64 -13.25 10.80
C VAL A 98 -5.98 -12.61 10.48
N PRO A 99 -6.95 -12.62 11.41
CA PRO A 99 -8.20 -11.92 11.22
C PRO A 99 -7.99 -10.41 11.33
N ILE A 100 -8.66 -9.64 10.45
CA ILE A 100 -8.68 -8.19 10.49
C ILE A 100 -10.14 -7.74 10.43
N SER A 101 -10.56 -6.99 11.43
CA SER A 101 -11.86 -6.33 11.48
C SER A 101 -11.68 -4.82 11.62
N LEU A 102 -12.32 -4.07 10.75
CA LEU A 102 -12.28 -2.61 10.76
C LEU A 102 -13.73 -2.12 10.82
N GLY A 103 -14.18 -1.63 11.95
CA GLY A 103 -15.59 -1.25 12.07
C GLY A 103 -15.82 -0.01 12.90
N ASP A 104 -14.96 0.24 13.85
CA ASP A 104 -15.14 1.33 14.81
C ASP A 104 -14.04 2.40 14.66
N SER A 105 -14.26 3.50 15.37
CA SER A 105 -13.30 4.60 15.45
C SER A 105 -13.30 5.21 16.83
N HIS A 106 -12.12 5.50 17.35
CA HIS A 106 -11.96 6.32 18.53
C HIS A 106 -11.53 7.72 18.11
N ARG A 107 -12.36 8.72 18.38
CA ARG A 107 -12.21 10.08 17.87
C ARG A 107 -12.15 10.04 16.33
N GLN A 108 -11.02 10.35 15.71
CA GLN A 108 -10.80 10.31 14.25
C GLN A 108 -9.94 9.11 13.82
N PHE A 109 -9.47 8.30 14.76
CA PHE A 109 -8.61 7.17 14.48
C PHE A 109 -9.42 5.89 14.33
N ARG A 110 -9.14 5.14 13.28
CA ARG A 110 -9.82 3.88 13.01
C ARG A 110 -9.31 2.79 13.93
N VAL A 111 -10.23 2.05 14.55
CA VAL A 111 -9.92 0.88 15.38
C VAL A 111 -9.88 -0.37 14.50
N MET A 112 -8.85 -1.17 14.69
CA MET A 112 -8.67 -2.45 14.02
C MET A 112 -8.68 -3.57 15.07
N GLY A 113 -9.68 -4.45 14.97
CA GLY A 113 -9.69 -5.71 15.71
C GLY A 113 -8.83 -6.74 15.00
N THR A 114 -7.95 -7.40 15.74
CA THR A 114 -7.07 -8.45 15.23
C THR A 114 -6.63 -9.39 16.37
N SER A 115 -5.85 -10.41 16.05
CA SER A 115 -5.21 -11.29 17.02
C SER A 115 -3.74 -10.92 17.26
N THR A 116 -3.14 -11.48 18.31
CA THR A 116 -1.71 -11.34 18.61
C THR A 116 -0.81 -11.84 17.46
N ALA A 117 -1.29 -12.80 16.66
CA ALA A 117 -0.62 -13.28 15.47
C ALA A 117 -0.32 -12.17 14.45
N PHE A 118 -1.11 -11.07 14.45
CA PHE A 118 -0.83 -9.92 13.61
C PHE A 118 0.58 -9.36 13.88
N PHE A 119 0.98 -9.21 15.13
CA PHE A 119 2.29 -8.65 15.49
C PHE A 119 3.45 -9.60 15.17
N GLN A 120 3.18 -10.89 15.07
CA GLN A 120 4.18 -11.89 14.71
C GLN A 120 4.41 -11.97 13.20
N HIS A 121 3.32 -11.96 12.41
CA HIS A 121 3.36 -12.21 10.97
C HIS A 121 3.36 -10.94 10.12
N TYR A 122 2.80 -9.83 10.63
CA TYR A 122 2.81 -8.59 9.88
C TYR A 122 4.23 -8.04 9.71
N LYS A 123 4.64 -7.86 8.48
CA LYS A 123 5.92 -7.29 8.11
C LYS A 123 5.70 -6.07 7.21
N TYR A 124 6.53 -5.05 7.37
CA TYR A 124 6.52 -3.86 6.56
C TYR A 124 7.92 -3.57 6.02
N ARG A 125 8.02 -2.76 4.98
CA ARG A 125 9.30 -2.29 4.41
C ARG A 125 10.37 -3.37 4.34
N GLN A 126 10.23 -4.31 3.41
CA GLN A 126 11.21 -5.38 3.18
C GLN A 126 11.38 -6.36 4.37
N GLY A 127 10.27 -6.67 5.03
CA GLY A 127 10.23 -7.72 6.05
C GLY A 127 10.57 -7.28 7.48
N ARG A 128 10.51 -5.99 7.79
CA ARG A 128 10.67 -5.50 9.17
C ARG A 128 9.46 -5.85 10.02
N SER A 129 9.71 -6.32 11.23
CA SER A 129 8.67 -6.52 12.25
C SER A 129 8.28 -5.21 12.90
N LEU A 130 7.09 -5.15 13.47
CA LEU A 130 6.67 -4.04 14.32
C LEU A 130 7.54 -3.99 15.58
N GLU A 131 7.95 -2.79 15.95
CA GLU A 131 8.72 -2.52 17.16
C GLU A 131 7.84 -1.74 18.14
N PHE A 132 7.88 -2.12 19.41
CA PHE A 132 7.15 -1.44 20.47
C PHE A 132 8.09 -0.42 21.12
N GLY A 133 7.74 0.86 21.04
CA GLY A 133 8.47 1.93 21.70
C GLY A 133 8.29 1.88 23.23
N ASN A 134 7.08 1.57 23.67
CA ASN A 134 6.71 1.37 25.08
C ASN A 134 5.63 0.30 25.16
N GLY A 135 5.55 -0.40 26.29
CA GLY A 135 4.53 -1.43 26.54
C GLY A 135 4.86 -2.76 25.89
N VAL A 136 3.84 -3.58 25.76
CA VAL A 136 3.90 -4.96 25.26
C VAL A 136 2.77 -5.21 24.26
N VAL A 137 2.81 -6.36 23.60
CA VAL A 137 1.70 -6.85 22.78
C VAL A 137 0.47 -7.04 23.66
N MET A 138 -0.72 -6.75 23.13
CA MET A 138 -1.98 -6.99 23.84
C MET A 138 -2.10 -8.45 24.28
N ASP A 139 -2.52 -8.69 25.50
CA ASP A 139 -2.69 -10.01 26.12
C ASP A 139 -4.10 -10.19 26.69
N ASP A 140 -4.80 -9.10 26.98
CA ASP A 140 -6.18 -9.12 27.50
C ASP A 140 -7.16 -8.50 26.50
N LEU A 141 -8.45 -8.79 26.70
CA LEU A 141 -9.57 -8.34 25.87
C LEU A 141 -9.64 -6.81 25.72
N PHE A 142 -9.24 -6.07 26.76
CA PHE A 142 -9.28 -4.61 26.81
C PHE A 142 -7.94 -3.94 26.48
N ASP A 143 -6.93 -4.72 26.18
CA ASP A 143 -5.64 -4.18 25.77
C ASP A 143 -5.71 -3.60 24.36
N THR A 144 -5.02 -2.49 24.19
CA THR A 144 -4.95 -1.79 22.91
C THR A 144 -3.53 -1.36 22.59
N VAL A 145 -3.07 -1.67 21.41
CA VAL A 145 -1.82 -1.15 20.85
C VAL A 145 -2.13 0.06 19.99
N ILE A 146 -1.51 1.18 20.29
CA ILE A 146 -1.67 2.43 19.54
C ILE A 146 -0.42 2.75 18.71
N GLY A 147 -0.61 3.27 17.51
CA GLY A 147 0.49 3.74 16.68
C GLY A 147 1.18 4.96 17.28
N ALA A 148 2.47 5.14 17.02
CA ALA A 148 3.26 6.25 17.56
C ALA A 148 2.66 7.64 17.27
N ASP A 149 2.15 7.85 16.05
CA ASP A 149 1.52 9.11 15.65
C ASP A 149 0.21 9.35 16.41
N VAL A 150 -0.55 8.28 16.69
CA VAL A 150 -1.78 8.36 17.48
C VAL A 150 -1.44 8.69 18.93
N ALA A 151 -0.43 8.03 19.51
CA ALA A 151 0.03 8.32 20.86
C ALA A 151 0.48 9.77 21.00
N ALA A 152 1.26 10.28 20.06
CA ALA A 152 1.70 11.69 20.05
C ALA A 152 0.54 12.70 19.91
N THR A 153 -0.56 12.31 19.27
CA THR A 153 -1.72 13.19 19.06
C THR A 153 -2.68 13.19 20.27
N LEU A 154 -2.76 12.08 20.97
CA LEU A 154 -3.68 11.91 22.11
C LEU A 154 -3.09 12.41 23.44
N GLY A 155 -1.77 12.50 23.55
CA GLY A 155 -1.02 12.97 24.73
C GLY A 155 -0.62 11.84 25.62
#